data_ad380d82a6a33777f8bfd145036fb1a0
#
_entry.id   ad380d82a6a33777f8bfd145036fb1a0
#
_cell.length_a   1.000
_cell.length_b   1.000
_cell.length_c   1.000
_cell.angle_alpha   90.00
_cell.angle_beta   90.00
_cell.angle_gamma   90.00
#
_symmetry.space_group_name_H-M   'P 1'
#
loop_
_entity.id
_entity.type
_entity.pdbx_description
1 polymer ?
#
loop_
_entity_poly.entity_id
_entity_poly.type
_entity_poly.pdbx_seq_one_letter_code
_entity_poly.pdbx_strand_id
1 'polypeptide(L)'
;MKWKIDYPYVVCIVFLIGTGIWMNYLSIKKQGLEKEVELFRQETERLGQFYQQVTDLYFTGLQVVTIDPGQVQADSLKEGVVICLPTTPLDSLEGAAFKYTLSRLQTLKGCKVGVWLYGEATGEVADWVKEYGYDCIYSGRKPNGLPDASIFYLDTGCKAEALFKLQPYAVHLLNKYMKFLRDHYMAGGTVYVQMNNSRN
;
A
#
# COMPACT_ATOMS: atom_id res chain seq x y z
N MET A 1 57.31 -60.88 14.28
CA MET A 1 56.16 -60.62 13.36
C MET A 1 56.33 -59.19 12.84
N LYS A 2 56.78 -58.93 11.60
CA LYS A 2 56.91 -57.58 11.02
C LYS A 2 55.59 -57.25 10.32
N TRP A 3 54.83 -56.39 10.90
CA TRP A 3 53.57 -55.82 10.28
C TRP A 3 54.01 -55.01 9.05
N LYS A 4 53.78 -55.58 7.85
CA LYS A 4 53.84 -54.75 6.64
C LYS A 4 52.59 -53.91 6.62
N ILE A 5 52.76 -52.66 7.01
CA ILE A 5 51.66 -51.61 6.87
C ILE A 5 51.54 -51.31 5.38
N ASP A 6 50.43 -51.72 4.77
CA ASP A 6 50.14 -51.36 3.38
C ASP A 6 49.82 -49.91 3.33
N TYR A 7 50.79 -49.11 2.92
CA TYR A 7 50.73 -47.60 2.86
C TYR A 7 49.47 -47.11 2.17
N PRO A 8 48.97 -47.67 1.06
CA PRO A 8 47.71 -47.19 0.44
C PRO A 8 46.50 -47.33 1.35
N TYR A 9 46.43 -48.35 2.19
CA TYR A 9 45.34 -48.56 3.13
C TYR A 9 45.27 -47.44 4.20
N VAL A 10 46.43 -47.06 4.72
CA VAL A 10 46.53 -46.02 5.72
C VAL A 10 46.10 -44.66 5.13
N VAL A 11 46.52 -44.35 3.91
CA VAL A 11 46.12 -43.15 3.20
C VAL A 11 44.59 -43.09 2.97
N CYS A 12 43.97 -44.18 2.57
CA CYS A 12 42.51 -44.25 2.42
C CYS A 12 41.78 -44.05 3.74
N ILE A 13 42.24 -44.60 4.84
CA ILE A 13 41.63 -44.42 6.16
C ILE A 13 41.71 -42.95 6.62
N VAL A 14 42.89 -42.33 6.47
CA VAL A 14 43.10 -40.93 6.82
C VAL A 14 42.21 -40.02 5.99
N PHE A 15 42.06 -40.31 4.69
CA PHE A 15 41.18 -39.54 3.81
C PHE A 15 39.70 -39.68 4.20
N LEU A 16 39.26 -40.92 4.53
CA LEU A 16 37.87 -41.16 4.99
C LEU A 16 37.57 -40.45 6.31
N ILE A 17 38.50 -40.46 7.27
CA ILE A 17 38.35 -39.76 8.53
C ILE A 17 38.29 -38.23 8.28
N GLY A 18 39.22 -37.71 7.45
CA GLY A 18 39.26 -36.28 7.10
C GLY A 18 37.97 -35.79 6.41
N THR A 19 37.45 -36.56 5.45
CA THR A 19 36.18 -36.23 4.79
C THR A 19 35.00 -36.32 5.76
N GLY A 20 34.97 -37.27 6.65
CA GLY A 20 33.93 -37.38 7.69
C GLY A 20 33.92 -36.18 8.64
N ILE A 21 35.09 -35.76 9.11
CA ILE A 21 35.23 -34.56 9.95
C ILE A 21 34.79 -33.32 9.18
N TRP A 22 35.21 -33.18 7.92
CA TRP A 22 34.83 -32.04 7.07
C TRP A 22 33.33 -31.98 6.81
N MET A 23 32.68 -33.10 6.50
CA MET A 23 31.23 -33.18 6.32
C MET A 23 30.47 -32.82 7.59
N ASN A 24 30.94 -33.27 8.76
CA ASN A 24 30.32 -32.91 10.03
C ASN A 24 30.45 -31.42 10.33
N TYR A 25 31.62 -30.81 10.08
CA TYR A 25 31.83 -29.37 10.20
C TYR A 25 30.90 -28.59 9.29
N LEU A 26 30.77 -28.98 8.01
CA LEU A 26 29.86 -28.32 7.06
C LEU A 26 28.40 -28.45 7.49
N SER A 27 28.00 -29.62 8.04
CA SER A 27 26.62 -29.81 8.53
C SER A 27 26.31 -28.92 9.70
N ILE A 28 27.21 -28.76 10.68
CA ILE A 28 27.05 -27.87 11.81
C ILE A 28 26.96 -26.42 11.34
N LYS A 29 27.84 -26.03 10.41
CA LYS A 29 27.83 -24.68 9.85
C LYS A 29 26.54 -24.37 9.08
N LYS A 30 26.06 -25.34 8.31
CA LYS A 30 24.78 -25.24 7.59
C LYS A 30 23.61 -25.05 8.56
N GLN A 31 23.54 -25.86 9.63
CA GLN A 31 22.49 -25.70 10.64
C GLN A 31 22.54 -24.34 11.36
N GLY A 32 23.74 -23.80 11.59
CA GLY A 32 23.92 -22.46 12.14
C GLY A 32 23.35 -21.39 11.21
N LEU A 33 23.70 -21.44 9.93
CA LEU A 33 23.19 -20.52 8.91
C LEU A 33 21.67 -20.64 8.71
N GLU A 34 21.12 -21.84 8.73
CA GLU A 34 19.67 -22.05 8.63
C GLU A 34 18.92 -21.39 9.81
N LYS A 35 19.47 -21.48 11.03
CA LYS A 35 18.92 -20.80 12.20
C LYS A 35 19.00 -19.27 12.07
N GLU A 36 20.11 -18.73 11.58
CA GLU A 36 20.23 -17.30 11.36
C GLU A 36 19.25 -16.80 10.30
N VAL A 37 19.10 -17.52 9.19
CA VAL A 37 18.14 -17.20 8.14
C VAL A 37 16.71 -17.20 8.68
N GLU A 38 16.37 -18.19 9.50
CA GLU A 38 15.03 -18.26 10.09
C GLU A 38 14.79 -17.12 11.09
N LEU A 39 15.78 -16.73 11.89
CA LEU A 39 15.69 -15.55 12.76
C LEU A 39 15.48 -14.26 11.96
N PHE A 40 16.26 -14.05 10.89
CA PHE A 40 16.09 -12.88 10.02
C PHE A 40 14.71 -12.86 9.35
N ARG A 41 14.21 -14.03 8.97
CA ARG A 41 12.86 -14.14 8.42
C ARG A 41 11.80 -13.72 9.44
N GLN A 42 11.88 -14.24 10.68
CA GLN A 42 10.94 -13.87 11.74
C GLN A 42 11.01 -12.39 12.09
N GLU A 43 12.21 -11.79 12.16
CA GLU A 43 12.38 -10.36 12.35
C GLU A 43 11.76 -9.55 11.21
N THR A 44 11.98 -9.98 9.98
CA THR A 44 11.42 -9.31 8.80
C THR A 44 9.89 -9.37 8.79
N GLU A 45 9.32 -10.51 9.15
CA GLU A 45 7.87 -10.66 9.29
C GLU A 45 7.31 -9.79 10.41
N ARG A 46 7.99 -9.73 11.56
CA ARG A 46 7.61 -8.88 12.70
C ARG A 46 7.68 -7.39 12.37
N LEU A 47 8.75 -6.97 11.70
CA LEU A 47 8.89 -5.59 11.22
C LEU A 47 7.82 -5.25 10.19
N GLY A 48 7.49 -6.18 9.30
CA GLY A 48 6.40 -6.02 8.34
C GLY A 48 5.06 -5.82 9.02
N GLN A 49 4.74 -6.62 10.03
CA GLN A 49 3.50 -6.47 10.82
C GLN A 49 3.46 -5.13 11.57
N PHE A 50 4.55 -4.76 12.23
CA PHE A 50 4.66 -3.48 12.92
C PHE A 50 4.47 -2.30 11.95
N TYR A 51 5.14 -2.36 10.79
CA TYR A 51 5.02 -1.33 9.77
C TYR A 51 3.59 -1.24 9.21
N GLN A 52 2.90 -2.37 9.09
CA GLN A 52 1.50 -2.40 8.70
C GLN A 52 0.61 -1.73 9.76
N GLN A 53 0.77 -2.07 11.03
CA GLN A 53 0.01 -1.46 12.13
C GLN A 53 0.22 0.06 12.21
N VAL A 54 1.47 0.53 12.08
CA VAL A 54 1.77 1.96 12.05
C VAL A 54 1.13 2.65 10.84
N THR A 55 1.13 1.98 9.69
CA THR A 55 0.52 2.52 8.47
C THR A 55 -1.00 2.60 8.61
N ASP A 56 -1.62 1.57 9.18
CA ASP A 56 -3.07 1.54 9.41
C ASP A 56 -3.48 2.62 10.42
N LEU A 57 -2.71 2.81 11.51
CA LEU A 57 -2.89 3.91 12.46
C LEU A 57 -2.73 5.29 11.79
N TYR A 58 -1.76 5.43 10.91
CA TYR A 58 -1.57 6.66 10.15
C TYR A 58 -2.79 6.98 9.28
N PHE A 59 -3.35 6.00 8.59
CA PHE A 59 -4.52 6.21 7.74
C PHE A 59 -5.81 6.40 8.54
N THR A 60 -5.96 5.77 9.69
CA THR A 60 -7.13 5.98 10.57
C THR A 60 -7.08 7.33 11.28
N GLY A 61 -5.89 7.91 11.51
CA GLY A 61 -5.69 9.25 12.07
C GLY A 61 -5.80 10.38 11.05
N LEU A 62 -6.08 10.08 9.78
CA LEU A 62 -6.22 11.10 8.74
C LEU A 62 -7.44 11.97 8.99
N GLN A 63 -7.28 13.23 8.64
CA GLN A 63 -8.28 14.27 8.89
C GLN A 63 -9.63 13.92 8.24
N VAL A 64 -10.70 14.16 9.00
CA VAL A 64 -12.06 14.18 8.46
C VAL A 64 -12.34 15.62 8.02
N VAL A 65 -12.63 15.81 6.77
CA VAL A 65 -13.00 17.12 6.20
C VAL A 65 -14.47 17.09 5.79
N THR A 66 -15.26 17.98 6.34
CA THR A 66 -16.64 18.16 5.87
C THR A 66 -16.63 19.00 4.61
N ILE A 67 -17.12 18.44 3.51
CA ILE A 67 -17.26 19.12 2.23
C ILE A 67 -18.63 19.80 2.21
N ASP A 68 -18.67 21.07 1.80
CA ASP A 68 -19.92 21.78 1.64
C ASP A 68 -20.84 21.05 0.66
N PRO A 69 -22.04 20.60 1.09
CA PRO A 69 -22.97 19.90 0.23
C PRO A 69 -23.34 20.68 -1.06
N GLY A 70 -23.28 22.02 -1.01
CA GLY A 70 -23.50 22.85 -2.18
C GLY A 70 -22.39 22.75 -3.24
N GLN A 71 -21.22 22.26 -2.87
CA GLN A 71 -20.10 22.01 -3.80
C GLN A 71 -20.17 20.61 -4.43
N VAL A 72 -20.83 19.69 -3.76
CA VAL A 72 -21.10 18.35 -4.27
C VAL A 72 -22.43 18.44 -5.00
N GLN A 73 -22.41 18.43 -6.34
CA GLN A 73 -23.65 18.22 -7.07
C GLN A 73 -24.20 16.84 -6.63
N ALA A 74 -25.19 16.88 -5.75
CA ALA A 74 -25.62 15.79 -4.88
C ALA A 74 -25.99 14.48 -5.58
N ASP A 75 -26.21 14.47 -6.90
CA ASP A 75 -26.62 13.29 -7.65
C ASP A 75 -25.46 12.51 -8.26
N SER A 76 -24.25 13.07 -8.35
CA SER A 76 -23.15 12.46 -9.11
C SER A 76 -22.10 11.77 -8.22
N LEU A 77 -21.80 12.30 -7.03
CA LEU A 77 -20.90 11.66 -6.07
C LEU A 77 -21.72 11.07 -4.93
N LYS A 78 -22.06 9.80 -5.08
CA LYS A 78 -22.61 9.00 -3.98
C LYS A 78 -21.47 8.46 -3.13
N GLU A 79 -21.80 7.96 -1.94
CA GLU A 79 -20.89 7.23 -1.06
C GLU A 79 -19.90 6.34 -1.84
N GLY A 80 -18.61 6.53 -1.57
CA GLY A 80 -17.56 5.78 -2.26
C GLY A 80 -16.19 6.46 -2.21
N VAL A 81 -15.26 5.90 -2.96
CA VAL A 81 -13.92 6.46 -3.10
C VAL A 81 -13.93 7.61 -4.09
N VAL A 82 -13.41 8.74 -3.68
CA VAL A 82 -13.29 9.94 -4.51
C VAL A 82 -11.83 10.32 -4.65
N ILE A 83 -11.41 10.58 -5.87
CA ILE A 83 -10.13 11.20 -6.15
C ILE A 83 -10.36 12.64 -6.60
N CYS A 84 -9.70 13.60 -5.94
CA CYS A 84 -9.73 15.00 -6.29
C CYS A 84 -8.42 15.40 -6.97
N LEU A 85 -8.48 15.88 -8.21
CA LEU A 85 -7.32 16.20 -9.03
C LEU A 85 -7.49 17.57 -9.73
N PRO A 86 -6.40 18.32 -9.95
CA PRO A 86 -6.39 19.42 -10.91
C PRO A 86 -6.56 18.89 -12.33
N THR A 87 -7.16 19.67 -13.21
CA THR A 87 -7.32 19.31 -14.62
C THR A 87 -6.02 19.32 -15.40
N THR A 88 -5.00 20.00 -14.87
CA THR A 88 -3.66 20.07 -15.46
C THR A 88 -2.62 19.76 -14.37
N PRO A 89 -1.74 18.77 -14.56
CA PRO A 89 -0.66 18.50 -13.62
C PRO A 89 0.39 19.61 -13.67
N LEU A 90 1.10 19.84 -12.56
CA LEU A 90 2.15 20.85 -12.47
C LEU A 90 3.38 20.46 -13.31
N ASP A 91 3.67 19.18 -13.36
CA ASP A 91 4.81 18.62 -14.10
C ASP A 91 4.53 17.20 -14.59
N SER A 92 5.49 16.65 -15.35
CA SER A 92 5.40 15.30 -15.92
C SER A 92 5.40 14.19 -14.84
N LEU A 93 6.04 14.41 -13.71
CA LEU A 93 6.11 13.44 -12.62
C LEU A 93 4.77 13.34 -11.90
N GLU A 94 4.13 14.49 -11.65
CA GLU A 94 2.78 14.54 -11.11
C GLU A 94 1.77 13.90 -12.06
N GLY A 95 1.88 14.20 -13.37
CA GLY A 95 1.05 13.58 -14.40
C GLY A 95 1.19 12.06 -14.43
N ALA A 96 2.41 11.53 -14.34
CA ALA A 96 2.65 10.09 -14.25
C ALA A 96 2.03 9.47 -12.98
N ALA A 97 2.12 10.16 -11.83
CA ALA A 97 1.50 9.73 -10.59
C ALA A 97 -0.03 9.70 -10.69
N PHE A 98 -0.65 10.67 -11.33
CA PHE A 98 -2.10 10.70 -11.55
C PHE A 98 -2.56 9.56 -12.45
N LYS A 99 -1.89 9.33 -13.59
CA LYS A 99 -2.18 8.19 -14.47
C LYS A 99 -2.07 6.86 -13.73
N TYR A 100 -0.99 6.67 -12.98
CA TYR A 100 -0.81 5.48 -12.17
C TYR A 100 -1.94 5.31 -11.16
N THR A 101 -2.32 6.38 -10.47
CA THR A 101 -3.41 6.36 -9.49
C THR A 101 -4.73 5.98 -10.14
N LEU A 102 -5.10 6.61 -11.24
CA LEU A 102 -6.32 6.29 -11.99
C LEU A 102 -6.35 4.82 -12.42
N SER A 103 -5.23 4.30 -12.93
CA SER A 103 -5.14 2.88 -13.29
C SER A 103 -5.31 1.94 -12.09
N ARG A 104 -4.81 2.33 -10.91
CA ARG A 104 -4.93 1.53 -9.69
C ARG A 104 -6.34 1.55 -9.10
N LEU A 105 -7.06 2.65 -9.21
CA LEU A 105 -8.46 2.74 -8.78
C LEU A 105 -9.36 1.71 -9.48
N GLN A 106 -9.06 1.33 -10.72
CA GLN A 106 -9.77 0.25 -11.41
C GLN A 106 -9.68 -1.11 -10.69
N THR A 107 -8.68 -1.28 -9.83
CA THR A 107 -8.53 -2.53 -9.05
C THR A 107 -9.49 -2.60 -7.84
N LEU A 108 -10.14 -1.50 -7.48
CA LEU A 108 -11.13 -1.42 -6.41
C LEU A 108 -12.48 -1.95 -6.90
N LYS A 109 -12.57 -3.27 -7.10
CA LYS A 109 -13.81 -3.91 -7.55
C LYS A 109 -14.90 -3.79 -6.48
N GLY A 110 -16.11 -3.42 -6.92
CA GLY A 110 -17.30 -3.35 -6.05
C GLY A 110 -17.47 -2.03 -5.28
N CYS A 111 -16.55 -1.07 -5.45
CA CYS A 111 -16.71 0.28 -4.91
C CYS A 111 -17.03 1.28 -6.03
N LYS A 112 -17.89 2.24 -5.72
CA LYS A 112 -18.07 3.40 -6.60
C LYS A 112 -16.83 4.26 -6.48
N VAL A 113 -16.22 4.57 -7.62
CA VAL A 113 -15.08 5.47 -7.72
C VAL A 113 -15.54 6.68 -8.52
N GLY A 114 -15.49 7.84 -7.88
CA GLY A 114 -15.75 9.12 -8.51
C GLY A 114 -14.48 9.94 -8.67
N VAL A 115 -14.43 10.74 -9.70
CA VAL A 115 -13.33 11.68 -9.92
C VAL A 115 -13.85 13.11 -9.83
N TRP A 116 -13.23 13.89 -8.96
CA TRP A 116 -13.51 15.32 -8.83
C TRP A 116 -12.36 16.09 -9.46
N LEU A 117 -12.67 16.74 -10.58
CA LEU A 117 -11.73 17.58 -11.29
C LEU A 117 -12.00 19.06 -10.96
N TYR A 118 -10.94 19.78 -10.65
CA TYR A 118 -11.05 21.22 -10.42
C TYR A 118 -10.08 21.99 -11.34
N GLY A 119 -10.49 23.19 -11.71
CA GLY A 119 -9.79 24.04 -12.68
C GLY A 119 -10.59 24.24 -13.95
N GLU A 120 -9.92 24.35 -15.08
CA GLU A 120 -10.57 24.49 -16.38
C GLU A 120 -11.24 23.17 -16.81
N ALA A 121 -12.35 23.25 -17.55
CA ALA A 121 -13.06 22.05 -17.99
C ALA A 121 -12.28 21.19 -19.01
N THR A 122 -11.17 21.71 -19.52
CA THR A 122 -10.29 21.06 -20.47
C THR A 122 -8.89 20.89 -19.87
N GLY A 123 -8.26 19.75 -20.08
CA GLY A 123 -6.90 19.48 -19.59
C GLY A 123 -6.55 18.02 -19.71
N GLU A 124 -5.26 17.70 -19.66
CA GLU A 124 -4.75 16.35 -19.86
C GLU A 124 -5.37 15.33 -18.89
N VAL A 125 -5.58 15.73 -17.62
CA VAL A 125 -6.16 14.82 -16.60
C VAL A 125 -7.62 14.52 -16.93
N ALA A 126 -8.37 15.48 -17.45
CA ALA A 126 -9.75 15.28 -17.89
C ALA A 126 -9.85 14.24 -19.02
N ASP A 127 -8.90 14.26 -19.95
CA ASP A 127 -8.86 13.27 -21.01
C ASP A 127 -8.50 11.88 -20.51
N TRP A 128 -7.55 11.76 -19.58
CA TRP A 128 -7.23 10.47 -18.93
C TRP A 128 -8.41 9.91 -18.14
N VAL A 129 -9.15 10.75 -17.41
CA VAL A 129 -10.34 10.30 -16.66
C VAL A 129 -11.39 9.71 -17.57
N LYS A 130 -11.62 10.33 -18.76
CA LYS A 130 -12.51 9.80 -19.79
C LYS A 130 -11.98 8.48 -20.38
N GLU A 131 -10.68 8.41 -20.65
CA GLU A 131 -10.03 7.19 -21.16
C GLU A 131 -10.21 6.02 -20.22
N TYR A 132 -10.08 6.25 -18.91
CA TYR A 132 -10.31 5.22 -17.88
C TYR A 132 -11.79 4.94 -17.58
N GLY A 133 -12.71 5.72 -18.14
CA GLY A 133 -14.16 5.51 -18.01
C GLY A 133 -14.73 5.82 -16.63
N TYR A 134 -14.14 6.78 -15.91
CA TYR A 134 -14.66 7.21 -14.62
C TYR A 134 -15.74 8.28 -14.75
N ASP A 135 -16.75 8.20 -13.86
CA ASP A 135 -17.68 9.31 -13.66
C ASP A 135 -16.93 10.49 -13.04
N CYS A 136 -17.04 11.66 -13.65
CA CYS A 136 -16.35 12.84 -13.16
C CYS A 136 -17.28 14.03 -12.94
N ILE A 137 -16.95 14.79 -11.91
CA ILE A 137 -17.53 16.10 -11.63
C ILE A 137 -16.49 17.16 -11.91
N TYR A 138 -16.91 18.22 -12.52
CA TYR A 138 -16.07 19.39 -12.76
C TYR A 138 -16.45 20.51 -11.81
N SER A 139 -15.45 21.15 -11.21
CA SER A 139 -15.57 22.33 -10.39
C SER A 139 -14.56 23.38 -10.83
N GLY A 140 -14.98 24.61 -10.98
CA GLY A 140 -14.04 25.71 -11.31
C GLY A 140 -13.05 26.00 -10.17
N ARG A 141 -13.33 25.53 -8.96
CA ARG A 141 -12.47 25.72 -7.78
C ARG A 141 -12.29 24.42 -7.01
N LYS A 142 -11.12 24.27 -6.41
CA LYS A 142 -10.84 23.18 -5.49
C LYS A 142 -11.79 23.25 -4.28
N PRO A 143 -12.35 22.12 -3.82
CA PRO A 143 -13.11 22.07 -2.58
C PRO A 143 -12.29 22.56 -1.39
N ASN A 144 -12.91 23.36 -0.53
CA ASN A 144 -12.25 23.89 0.66
C ASN A 144 -11.81 22.75 1.60
N GLY A 145 -10.62 22.90 2.17
CA GLY A 145 -10.08 21.93 3.12
C GLY A 145 -9.39 20.69 2.51
N LEU A 146 -9.54 20.46 1.20
CA LEU A 146 -8.84 19.34 0.53
C LEU A 146 -7.44 19.75 0.05
N PRO A 147 -6.45 18.85 0.07
CA PRO A 147 -5.18 19.02 -0.62
C PRO A 147 -5.35 19.14 -2.14
N ASP A 148 -4.30 19.64 -2.83
CA ASP A 148 -4.35 19.85 -4.28
C ASP A 148 -4.60 18.57 -5.08
N ALA A 149 -4.02 17.46 -4.66
CA ALA A 149 -4.34 16.16 -5.19
C ALA A 149 -4.55 15.19 -4.03
N SER A 150 -5.71 14.55 -3.99
CA SER A 150 -6.06 13.70 -2.84
C SER A 150 -7.03 12.59 -3.20
N ILE A 151 -6.99 11.51 -2.40
CA ILE A 151 -7.98 10.44 -2.43
C ILE A 151 -8.61 10.36 -1.04
N PHE A 152 -9.88 10.11 -0.97
CA PHE A 152 -10.63 9.97 0.28
C PHE A 152 -11.86 9.09 0.08
N TYR A 153 -12.41 8.61 1.17
CA TYR A 153 -13.73 8.01 1.17
C TYR A 153 -14.78 9.08 1.48
N LEU A 154 -15.78 9.21 0.64
CA LEU A 154 -16.89 10.13 0.84
C LEU A 154 -18.04 9.34 1.48
N ASP A 155 -18.48 9.76 2.66
CA ASP A 155 -19.65 9.20 3.32
C ASP A 155 -20.96 9.83 2.82
N THR A 156 -22.08 9.28 3.25
CA THR A 156 -23.43 9.80 2.93
C THR A 156 -23.69 11.19 3.52
N GLY A 157 -22.91 11.62 4.51
CA GLY A 157 -22.99 12.93 5.15
C GLY A 157 -22.07 13.99 4.53
N CYS A 158 -21.52 13.75 3.34
CA CYS A 158 -20.54 14.62 2.68
C CYS A 158 -19.25 14.83 3.49
N LYS A 159 -18.86 13.84 4.30
CA LYS A 159 -17.57 13.86 4.99
C LYS A 159 -16.55 13.09 4.17
N ALA A 160 -15.42 13.74 3.93
CA ALA A 160 -14.24 13.10 3.36
C ALA A 160 -13.46 12.46 4.50
N GLU A 161 -13.44 11.15 4.55
CA GLU A 161 -12.73 10.34 5.54
C GLU A 161 -11.49 9.71 4.94
N ALA A 162 -10.53 9.35 5.77
CA ALA A 162 -9.28 8.72 5.34
C ALA A 162 -8.53 9.50 4.25
N LEU A 163 -8.47 10.80 4.38
CA LEU A 163 -7.89 11.69 3.38
C LEU A 163 -6.41 11.41 3.13
N PHE A 164 -6.05 11.01 1.93
CA PHE A 164 -4.69 10.74 1.50
C PHE A 164 -4.23 11.74 0.45
N LYS A 165 -3.19 12.51 0.75
CA LYS A 165 -2.57 13.43 -0.21
C LYS A 165 -1.73 12.65 -1.21
N LEU A 166 -2.02 12.80 -2.49
CA LEU A 166 -1.20 12.24 -3.56
C LEU A 166 0.10 13.03 -3.69
N GLN A 167 1.20 12.30 -3.64
CA GLN A 167 2.54 12.84 -3.83
C GLN A 167 3.29 11.95 -4.82
N PRO A 168 3.96 12.49 -5.83
CA PRO A 168 4.63 11.70 -6.87
C PRO A 168 5.62 10.66 -6.34
N TYR A 169 6.33 10.99 -5.26
CA TYR A 169 7.32 10.10 -4.64
C TYR A 169 6.73 9.13 -3.61
N ALA A 170 5.45 9.27 -3.26
CA ALA A 170 4.77 8.41 -2.29
C ALA A 170 3.87 7.34 -2.94
N VAL A 171 4.08 7.04 -4.21
CA VAL A 171 3.27 6.06 -4.98
C VAL A 171 3.28 4.68 -4.32
N HIS A 172 4.35 4.28 -3.64
CA HIS A 172 4.40 3.02 -2.90
C HIS A 172 3.41 2.98 -1.72
N LEU A 173 3.09 4.13 -1.12
CA LEU A 173 2.08 4.23 -0.07
C LEU A 173 0.66 4.11 -0.62
N LEU A 174 0.44 4.47 -1.89
CA LEU A 174 -0.85 4.36 -2.54
C LEU A 174 -1.38 2.92 -2.52
N ASN A 175 -0.55 1.93 -2.81
CA ASN A 175 -0.98 0.53 -2.78
C ASN A 175 -1.42 0.09 -1.37
N LYS A 176 -0.74 0.57 -0.33
CA LYS A 176 -1.10 0.31 1.06
C LYS A 176 -2.40 1.04 1.43
N TYR A 177 -2.54 2.29 1.00
CA TYR A 177 -3.75 3.06 1.19
C TYR A 177 -4.96 2.43 0.48
N MET A 178 -4.79 1.95 -0.77
CA MET A 178 -5.86 1.23 -1.49
C MET A 178 -6.26 -0.06 -0.77
N LYS A 179 -5.29 -0.78 -0.19
CA LYS A 179 -5.60 -1.94 0.65
C LYS A 179 -6.40 -1.52 1.89
N PHE A 180 -5.96 -0.47 2.58
CA PHE A 180 -6.65 0.08 3.75
C PHE A 180 -8.10 0.47 3.41
N LEU A 181 -8.34 1.23 2.32
CA LEU A 181 -9.69 1.57 1.90
C LEU A 181 -10.57 0.33 1.66
N ARG A 182 -10.02 -0.67 0.98
CA ARG A 182 -10.74 -1.91 0.71
C ARG A 182 -11.10 -2.64 1.99
N ASP A 183 -10.15 -2.77 2.91
CA ASP A 183 -10.31 -3.57 4.13
C ASP A 183 -11.25 -2.87 5.15
N HIS A 184 -11.31 -1.52 5.16
CA HIS A 184 -12.09 -0.75 6.15
C HIS A 184 -13.43 -0.21 5.64
N TYR A 185 -13.52 0.12 4.36
CA TYR A 185 -14.71 0.78 3.79
C TYR A 185 -15.48 -0.09 2.78
N MET A 186 -14.86 -1.17 2.26
CA MET A 186 -15.49 -2.00 1.23
C MET A 186 -15.88 -3.40 1.71
N ALA A 187 -15.27 -3.91 2.76
CA ALA A 187 -15.52 -5.25 3.31
C ALA A 187 -16.79 -5.32 4.18
N GLY A 188 -17.85 -4.58 3.85
CA GLY A 188 -19.13 -4.61 4.54
C GLY A 188 -19.12 -3.80 5.82
N GLY A 189 -19.49 -2.55 5.71
CA GLY A 189 -19.54 -1.54 6.78
C GLY A 189 -20.25 -1.97 8.05
N THR A 190 -19.52 -2.44 9.05
CA THR A 190 -20.08 -2.64 10.39
C THR A 190 -19.06 -2.55 11.54
N VAL A 191 -17.85 -2.09 11.37
CA VAL A 191 -16.84 -2.22 12.45
C VAL A 191 -16.39 -0.90 13.10
N TYR A 192 -16.69 0.29 12.59
CA TYR A 192 -16.04 1.51 13.09
C TYR A 192 -16.90 2.53 13.88
N VAL A 193 -18.13 2.20 14.30
CA VAL A 193 -18.94 3.12 15.13
C VAL A 193 -18.70 2.99 16.65
N GLN A 194 -17.93 2.02 17.13
CA GLN A 194 -17.85 1.76 18.58
C GLN A 194 -16.61 2.28 19.34
N MET A 195 -15.64 2.93 18.72
CA MET A 195 -14.46 3.40 19.48
C MET A 195 -14.47 4.86 19.92
N ASN A 196 -15.41 5.68 19.53
CA ASN A 196 -15.43 7.11 19.92
C ASN A 196 -16.46 7.50 20.99
N ASN A 197 -17.22 6.57 21.57
CA ASN A 197 -18.24 6.91 22.60
C ASN A 197 -17.87 6.57 24.04
N SER A 198 -16.60 6.34 24.38
CA SER A 198 -16.18 6.07 25.75
C SER A 198 -15.16 7.07 26.28
N ARG A 199 -15.31 8.36 25.92
CA ARG A 199 -14.67 9.47 26.65
C ARG A 199 -15.69 10.61 26.77
N ASN A 200 -16.56 10.49 27.75
CA ASN A 200 -17.15 11.57 28.52
C ASN A 200 -16.95 11.25 29.99
#